data_3fd8ae807636a626d20cf707d114ec4c
#
_entry.id   3fd8ae807636a626d20cf707d114ec4c
#
_cell.length_a   1.000
_cell.length_b   1.000
_cell.length_c   1.000
_cell.angle_alpha   90.00
_cell.angle_beta   90.00
_cell.angle_gamma   90.00
#
_symmetry.space_group_name_H-M   'P 1'
#
loop_
_entity.id
_entity.type
_entity.pdbx_description
1 polymer ?
#
loop_
_entity_poly.entity_id
_entity_poly.type
_entity_poly.pdbx_seq_one_letter_code
_entity_poly.pdbx_strand_id
1 'polypeptide(L)'
;MKRFFNFIPNLISLLNLLSGCLSIIFALEGYPGYAGIFILIAGLFDFLDGFSARLLKAYSETGKELDSLADVVSFGVAPGMIAFVMMKKGLPGVNLPLHLISASVWQWILLLSPLLIPAFSALRLAKFNIDTRQSVNFIGMPTPANAILWASFGIISGFASHPEISLLLFTPANILPVIIITSLLMVSELSLIHISEPTRPY
;
A
#
# COMPACT_ATOMS: atom_id res chain seq x y z
N MET A 1 -12.66 6.37 33.40
CA MET A 1 -13.25 6.74 32.10
C MET A 1 -12.23 7.01 31.01
N LYS A 2 -11.16 7.82 31.20
CA LYS A 2 -10.15 8.11 30.14
C LYS A 2 -9.48 6.87 29.51
N ARG A 3 -9.20 5.81 30.29
CA ARG A 3 -8.61 4.55 29.78
C ARG A 3 -9.52 3.78 28.81
N PHE A 4 -10.84 3.88 28.98
CA PHE A 4 -11.81 3.21 28.13
C PHE A 4 -11.92 3.91 26.76
N PHE A 5 -11.83 5.23 26.73
CA PHE A 5 -11.89 6.00 25.47
C PHE A 5 -10.65 5.81 24.58
N ASN A 6 -9.47 5.55 25.16
CA ASN A 6 -8.26 5.26 24.39
C ASN A 6 -8.30 3.88 23.73
N PHE A 7 -9.16 2.99 24.15
CA PHE A 7 -9.29 1.65 23.59
C PHE A 7 -9.96 1.66 22.21
N ILE A 8 -10.89 2.59 21.97
CA ILE A 8 -11.68 2.64 20.74
C ILE A 8 -10.80 2.92 19.50
N PRO A 9 -9.96 3.97 19.44
CA PRO A 9 -9.07 4.19 18.30
C PRO A 9 -8.14 2.99 18.08
N ASN A 10 -7.52 2.47 19.13
CA ASN A 10 -6.61 1.33 19.03
C ASN A 10 -7.30 0.07 18.46
N LEU A 11 -8.56 -0.17 18.81
CA LEU A 11 -9.33 -1.27 18.24
C LEU A 11 -9.57 -1.06 16.75
N ILE A 12 -9.84 0.17 16.32
CA ILE A 12 -10.04 0.51 14.90
C ILE A 12 -8.73 0.33 14.13
N SER A 13 -7.59 0.77 14.68
CA SER A 13 -6.27 0.52 14.07
C SER A 13 -5.97 -0.99 13.96
N LEU A 14 -6.41 -1.83 14.93
CA LEU A 14 -6.32 -3.28 14.79
C LEU A 14 -7.22 -3.84 13.70
N LEU A 15 -8.39 -3.25 13.45
CA LEU A 15 -9.26 -3.63 12.34
C LEU A 15 -8.65 -3.23 10.98
N ASN A 16 -7.96 -2.09 10.91
CA ASN A 16 -7.12 -1.72 9.76
C ASN A 16 -6.08 -2.83 9.49
N LEU A 17 -5.29 -3.19 10.51
CA LEU A 17 -4.29 -4.26 10.41
C LEU A 17 -4.88 -5.59 9.93
N LEU A 18 -5.98 -6.03 10.54
CA LEU A 18 -6.66 -7.28 10.18
C LEU A 18 -7.17 -7.25 8.73
N SER A 19 -7.70 -6.12 8.27
CA SER A 19 -8.12 -5.93 6.88
C SER A 19 -6.92 -6.04 5.92
N GLY A 20 -5.77 -5.47 6.28
CA GLY A 20 -4.53 -5.64 5.53
C GLY A 20 -4.07 -7.11 5.47
N CYS A 21 -4.13 -7.83 6.59
CA CYS A 21 -3.83 -9.26 6.62
C CYS A 21 -4.78 -10.09 5.74
N LEU A 22 -6.08 -9.80 5.78
CA LEU A 22 -7.05 -10.45 4.90
C LEU A 22 -6.77 -10.15 3.42
N SER A 23 -6.40 -8.92 3.09
CA SER A 23 -5.97 -8.56 1.74
C SER A 23 -4.80 -9.43 1.27
N ILE A 24 -3.79 -9.62 2.11
CA ILE A 24 -2.62 -10.46 1.80
C ILE A 24 -3.05 -11.91 1.54
N ILE A 25 -3.90 -12.47 2.39
CA ILE A 25 -4.42 -13.84 2.23
C ILE A 25 -5.16 -13.97 0.89
N PHE A 26 -6.11 -13.07 0.60
CA PHE A 26 -6.85 -13.12 -0.66
C PHE A 26 -5.95 -12.93 -1.89
N ALA A 27 -4.94 -12.09 -1.80
CA ALA A 27 -3.97 -11.93 -2.89
C ALA A 27 -3.25 -13.25 -3.17
N LEU A 28 -2.69 -13.89 -2.13
CA LEU A 28 -1.92 -15.14 -2.25
C LEU A 28 -2.77 -16.33 -2.70
N GLU A 29 -4.04 -16.39 -2.30
CA GLU A 29 -5.02 -17.38 -2.76
C GLU A 29 -5.51 -17.13 -4.20
N GLY A 30 -5.02 -16.08 -4.87
CA GLY A 30 -5.32 -15.81 -6.26
C GLY A 30 -6.60 -14.99 -6.50
N TYR A 31 -7.13 -14.33 -5.47
CA TYR A 31 -8.29 -13.45 -5.51
C TYR A 31 -7.90 -11.96 -5.39
N PRO A 32 -7.17 -11.38 -6.35
CA PRO A 32 -6.67 -10.01 -6.24
C PRO A 32 -7.80 -8.96 -6.15
N GLY A 33 -8.98 -9.24 -6.69
CA GLY A 33 -10.14 -8.34 -6.59
C GLY A 33 -10.60 -8.16 -5.14
N TYR A 34 -10.76 -9.25 -4.40
CA TYR A 34 -11.08 -9.18 -2.97
C TYR A 34 -9.95 -8.58 -2.17
N ALA A 35 -8.69 -8.88 -2.50
CA ALA A 35 -7.53 -8.26 -1.88
C ALA A 35 -7.59 -6.72 -2.00
N GLY A 36 -7.90 -6.19 -3.18
CA GLY A 36 -8.08 -4.76 -3.39
C GLY A 36 -9.21 -4.16 -2.55
N ILE A 37 -10.35 -4.86 -2.44
CA ILE A 37 -11.47 -4.41 -1.59
C ILE A 37 -11.04 -4.32 -0.12
N PHE A 38 -10.28 -5.29 0.39
CA PHE A 38 -9.81 -5.27 1.78
C PHE A 38 -8.79 -4.16 2.06
N ILE A 39 -7.99 -3.73 1.07
CA ILE A 39 -7.16 -2.51 1.20
C ILE A 39 -8.05 -1.26 1.35
N LEU A 40 -9.12 -1.15 0.56
CA LEU A 40 -10.05 0.00 0.68
C LEU A 40 -10.77 0.00 2.04
N ILE A 41 -11.14 -1.17 2.56
CA ILE A 41 -11.71 -1.32 3.91
C ILE A 41 -10.68 -0.92 4.97
N ALA A 42 -9.41 -1.32 4.81
CA ALA A 42 -8.32 -0.91 5.69
C ALA A 42 -8.17 0.62 5.70
N GLY A 43 -8.23 1.28 4.53
CA GLY A 43 -8.20 2.74 4.43
C GLY A 43 -9.39 3.44 5.10
N LEU A 44 -10.57 2.80 5.11
CA LEU A 44 -11.71 3.30 5.86
C LEU A 44 -11.46 3.23 7.38
N PHE A 45 -10.89 2.13 7.88
CA PHE A 45 -10.56 1.99 9.30
C PHE A 45 -9.44 2.94 9.73
N ASP A 46 -8.41 3.16 8.92
CA ASP A 46 -7.36 4.15 9.13
C ASP A 46 -7.95 5.57 9.29
N PHE A 47 -8.85 5.96 8.39
CA PHE A 47 -9.54 7.23 8.52
C PHE A 47 -10.38 7.33 9.81
N LEU A 48 -11.08 6.24 10.17
CA LEU A 48 -11.96 6.19 11.34
C LEU A 48 -11.20 6.22 12.66
N ASP A 49 -10.00 5.61 12.75
CA ASP A 49 -9.23 5.66 14.00
C ASP A 49 -8.66 7.07 14.25
N GLY A 50 -8.12 7.73 13.23
CA GLY A 50 -7.70 9.12 13.33
C GLY A 50 -8.85 10.07 13.62
N PHE A 51 -10.05 9.82 13.05
CA PHE A 51 -11.25 10.59 13.35
C PHE A 51 -11.71 10.38 14.79
N SER A 52 -11.77 9.10 15.24
CA SER A 52 -12.21 8.76 16.60
C SER A 52 -11.23 9.28 17.67
N ALA A 53 -9.92 9.22 17.41
CA ALA A 53 -8.89 9.76 18.32
C ALA A 53 -9.05 11.27 18.51
N ARG A 54 -9.37 12.00 17.44
CA ARG A 54 -9.65 13.45 17.50
C ARG A 54 -10.95 13.75 18.25
N LEU A 55 -12.04 13.06 17.92
CA LEU A 55 -13.36 13.28 18.51
C LEU A 55 -13.37 12.98 20.01
N LEU A 56 -12.74 11.89 20.42
CA LEU A 56 -12.69 11.44 21.82
C LEU A 56 -11.56 12.09 22.63
N LYS A 57 -10.69 12.91 21.97
CA LYS A 57 -9.45 13.45 22.56
C LYS A 57 -8.59 12.37 23.20
N ALA A 58 -8.54 11.20 22.56
CA ALA A 58 -7.95 9.95 23.02
C ALA A 58 -6.59 9.70 22.35
N TYR A 59 -5.69 10.65 22.45
CA TYR A 59 -4.34 10.49 21.91
C TYR A 59 -3.47 9.68 22.87
N SER A 60 -2.78 8.67 22.34
CA SER A 60 -1.78 7.89 23.07
C SER A 60 -0.57 7.59 22.17
N GLU A 61 0.64 7.54 22.77
CA GLU A 61 1.85 7.14 22.05
C GLU A 61 1.71 5.73 21.47
N THR A 62 1.19 4.79 22.26
CA THR A 62 0.94 3.42 21.81
C THR A 62 -0.04 3.37 20.62
N GLY A 63 -1.07 4.23 20.59
CA GLY A 63 -2.01 4.30 19.47
C GLY A 63 -1.33 4.79 18.18
N LYS A 64 -0.47 5.80 18.28
CA LYS A 64 0.29 6.32 17.15
C LYS A 64 1.25 5.27 16.56
N GLU A 65 1.95 4.51 17.41
CA GLU A 65 2.84 3.44 16.96
C GLU A 65 2.06 2.27 16.33
N LEU A 66 0.91 1.91 16.94
CA LEU A 66 0.04 0.86 16.42
C LEU A 66 -0.52 1.20 15.04
N ASP A 67 -0.96 2.43 14.85
CA ASP A 67 -1.43 2.98 13.58
C ASP A 67 -0.34 2.90 12.51
N SER A 68 0.88 3.38 12.81
CA SER A 68 2.02 3.29 11.90
C SER A 68 2.38 1.84 11.52
N LEU A 69 2.30 0.90 12.46
CA LEU A 69 2.56 -0.52 12.19
C LEU A 69 1.44 -1.15 11.35
N ALA A 70 0.18 -0.80 11.61
CA ALA A 70 -0.96 -1.23 10.81
C ALA A 70 -0.83 -0.74 9.36
N ASP A 71 -0.44 0.52 9.17
CA ASP A 71 -0.26 1.13 7.85
C ASP A 71 0.84 0.46 7.03
N VAL A 72 1.96 0.06 7.65
CA VAL A 72 3.00 -0.71 6.94
C VAL A 72 2.43 -1.99 6.36
N VAL A 73 1.56 -2.69 7.08
CA VAL A 73 0.95 -3.94 6.61
C VAL A 73 -0.12 -3.65 5.57
N SER A 74 -1.06 -2.76 5.85
CA SER A 74 -2.23 -2.51 5.02
C SER A 74 -1.93 -1.73 3.75
N PHE A 75 -1.00 -0.76 3.82
CA PHE A 75 -0.65 0.13 2.70
C PHE A 75 0.76 -0.09 2.15
N GLY A 76 1.53 -0.99 2.75
CA GLY A 76 2.84 -1.40 2.25
C GLY A 76 2.84 -2.85 1.78
N VAL A 77 2.66 -3.81 2.71
CA VAL A 77 2.77 -5.25 2.41
C VAL A 77 1.62 -5.73 1.54
N ALA A 78 0.38 -5.38 1.86
CA ALA A 78 -0.79 -5.85 1.13
C ALA A 78 -0.77 -5.44 -0.36
N PRO A 79 -0.53 -4.17 -0.74
CA PRO A 79 -0.39 -3.81 -2.15
C PRO A 79 0.83 -4.45 -2.81
N GLY A 80 1.95 -4.64 -2.08
CA GLY A 80 3.10 -5.40 -2.55
C GLY A 80 2.75 -6.85 -2.92
N MET A 81 1.87 -7.50 -2.15
CA MET A 81 1.41 -8.86 -2.43
C MET A 81 0.47 -8.91 -3.65
N ILE A 82 -0.39 -7.93 -3.84
CA ILE A 82 -1.17 -7.80 -5.08
C ILE A 82 -0.23 -7.70 -6.29
N ALA A 83 0.75 -6.78 -6.24
CA ALA A 83 1.74 -6.61 -7.30
C ALA A 83 2.54 -7.90 -7.55
N PHE A 84 2.93 -8.63 -6.48
CA PHE A 84 3.63 -9.90 -6.57
C PHE A 84 2.81 -10.97 -7.31
N VAL A 85 1.54 -11.12 -6.97
CA VAL A 85 0.66 -12.10 -7.62
C VAL A 85 0.42 -11.74 -9.08
N MET A 86 0.27 -10.46 -9.40
CA MET A 86 0.15 -9.97 -10.77
C MET A 86 1.43 -10.22 -11.58
N MET A 87 2.60 -9.89 -11.02
CA MET A 87 3.90 -10.17 -11.64
C MET A 87 4.07 -11.67 -11.92
N LYS A 88 3.72 -12.51 -10.95
CA LYS A 88 3.78 -13.96 -11.06
C LYS A 88 2.88 -14.50 -12.18
N LYS A 89 1.64 -14.02 -12.28
CA LYS A 89 0.70 -14.42 -13.34
C LYS A 89 1.19 -14.03 -14.74
N GLY A 90 1.93 -12.92 -14.85
CA GLY A 90 2.47 -12.42 -16.10
C GLY A 90 3.78 -13.10 -16.55
N LEU A 91 4.45 -13.87 -15.68
CA LEU A 91 5.73 -14.52 -16.00
C LEU A 91 5.50 -15.90 -16.62
N PRO A 92 5.94 -16.14 -17.87
CA PRO A 92 5.80 -17.44 -18.49
C PRO A 92 6.63 -18.51 -17.77
N GLY A 93 6.07 -19.71 -17.59
CA GLY A 93 6.74 -20.84 -16.95
C GLY A 93 6.79 -20.81 -15.42
N VAL A 94 6.26 -19.75 -14.78
CA VAL A 94 6.16 -19.67 -13.31
C VAL A 94 4.78 -20.13 -12.88
N ASN A 95 4.58 -21.45 -12.76
CA ASN A 95 3.34 -22.04 -12.28
C ASN A 95 3.30 -22.13 -10.75
N LEU A 96 2.09 -22.17 -10.18
CA LEU A 96 1.87 -22.50 -8.77
C LEU A 96 1.74 -24.04 -8.59
N PRO A 97 2.29 -24.66 -7.53
CA PRO A 97 3.17 -24.06 -6.52
C PRO A 97 4.53 -23.67 -7.10
N LEU A 98 5.12 -22.63 -6.51
CA LEU A 98 6.39 -22.07 -6.96
C LEU A 98 7.48 -23.16 -6.98
N HIS A 99 7.77 -23.73 -8.14
CA HIS A 99 9.02 -24.43 -8.37
C HIS A 99 10.14 -23.39 -8.51
N LEU A 100 10.40 -22.67 -7.42
CA LEU A 100 11.36 -21.58 -7.33
C LEU A 100 12.77 -22.02 -7.77
N ILE A 101 13.06 -23.30 -7.66
CA ILE A 101 14.38 -23.88 -7.99
C ILE A 101 14.65 -23.88 -9.50
N SER A 102 13.60 -23.82 -10.34
CA SER A 102 13.75 -23.85 -11.81
C SER A 102 13.68 -22.47 -12.47
N ALA A 103 13.41 -21.40 -11.71
CA ALA A 103 13.32 -20.05 -12.25
C ALA A 103 14.73 -19.49 -12.56
N SER A 104 14.88 -18.80 -13.68
CA SER A 104 16.10 -18.09 -14.01
C SER A 104 16.33 -16.91 -13.05
N VAL A 105 17.58 -16.46 -12.93
CA VAL A 105 17.95 -15.31 -12.09
C VAL A 105 17.12 -14.07 -12.47
N TRP A 106 16.84 -13.87 -13.75
CA TRP A 106 16.05 -12.75 -14.25
C TRP A 106 14.59 -12.83 -13.80
N GLN A 107 13.98 -14.01 -13.84
CA GLN A 107 12.62 -14.23 -13.31
C GLN A 107 12.55 -13.96 -11.81
N TRP A 108 13.59 -14.30 -11.06
CA TRP A 108 13.69 -13.99 -9.63
C TRP A 108 13.73 -12.48 -9.38
N ILE A 109 14.53 -11.73 -10.13
CA ILE A 109 14.62 -10.26 -10.01
C ILE A 109 13.24 -9.65 -10.26
N LEU A 110 12.55 -10.06 -11.32
CA LEU A 110 11.22 -9.57 -11.63
C LEU A 110 10.20 -9.94 -10.54
N LEU A 111 10.22 -11.19 -10.08
CA LEU A 111 9.28 -11.69 -9.07
C LEU A 111 9.45 -11.01 -7.72
N LEU A 112 10.67 -10.65 -7.34
CA LEU A 112 10.97 -9.99 -6.07
C LEU A 112 10.84 -8.45 -6.14
N SER A 113 10.77 -7.87 -7.35
CA SER A 113 10.64 -6.42 -7.52
C SER A 113 9.45 -5.80 -6.78
N PRO A 114 8.26 -6.44 -6.61
CA PRO A 114 7.15 -5.92 -5.83
C PRO A 114 7.47 -5.69 -4.35
N LEU A 115 8.52 -6.32 -3.80
CA LEU A 115 8.96 -6.09 -2.42
C LEU A 115 9.56 -4.68 -2.22
N LEU A 116 9.84 -3.94 -3.29
CA LEU A 116 10.18 -2.53 -3.20
C LEU A 116 9.03 -1.72 -2.61
N ILE A 117 7.77 -2.07 -2.89
CA ILE A 117 6.59 -1.35 -2.38
C ILE A 117 6.57 -1.33 -0.86
N PRO A 118 6.58 -2.46 -0.12
CA PRO A 118 6.63 -2.44 1.34
C PRO A 118 7.91 -1.82 1.89
N ALA A 119 9.06 -2.02 1.25
CA ALA A 119 10.32 -1.44 1.71
C ALA A 119 10.29 0.09 1.67
N PHE A 120 9.84 0.68 0.56
CA PHE A 120 9.74 2.13 0.41
C PHE A 120 8.58 2.73 1.22
N SER A 121 7.47 1.98 1.41
CA SER A 121 6.38 2.37 2.31
C SER A 121 6.87 2.49 3.75
N ALA A 122 7.58 1.49 4.26
CA ALA A 122 8.15 1.50 5.61
C ALA A 122 9.16 2.65 5.78
N LEU A 123 10.05 2.85 4.79
CA LEU A 123 11.03 3.95 4.82
C LEU A 123 10.32 5.32 4.85
N ARG A 124 9.26 5.48 4.06
CA ARG A 124 8.46 6.70 4.04
C ARG A 124 7.79 6.98 5.38
N LEU A 125 7.12 5.97 5.96
CA LEU A 125 6.46 6.10 7.26
C LEU A 125 7.47 6.42 8.37
N ALA A 126 8.64 5.78 8.36
CA ALA A 126 9.71 6.09 9.30
C ALA A 126 10.20 7.53 9.16
N LYS A 127 10.42 8.02 7.92
CA LYS A 127 10.79 9.44 7.69
C LYS A 127 9.69 10.39 8.16
N PHE A 128 8.42 10.07 7.86
CA PHE A 128 7.27 10.87 8.25
C PHE A 128 7.15 11.02 9.78
N ASN A 129 7.39 9.96 10.53
CA ASN A 129 7.30 9.99 12.00
C ASN A 129 8.39 10.83 12.68
N ILE A 130 9.53 11.04 12.01
CA ILE A 130 10.70 11.78 12.55
C ILE A 130 10.72 13.23 12.05
N ASP A 131 10.20 13.52 10.85
CA ASP A 131 10.34 14.83 10.20
C ASP A 131 9.28 15.82 10.69
N THR A 132 9.71 16.80 11.47
CA THR A 132 8.86 17.88 12.00
C THR A 132 8.41 18.89 10.94
N ARG A 133 9.05 18.92 9.76
CA ARG A 133 8.73 19.85 8.64
C ARG A 133 7.42 19.46 7.92
N GLN A 134 6.99 18.21 8.04
CA GLN A 134 5.81 17.69 7.35
C GLN A 134 4.46 18.16 7.92
N SER A 135 4.47 18.95 8.99
CA SER A 135 3.27 19.60 9.52
C SER A 135 2.70 20.69 8.60
N VAL A 136 3.48 21.20 7.63
CA VAL A 136 3.10 22.30 6.74
C VAL A 136 2.99 21.87 5.28
N ASN A 137 3.85 20.95 4.80
CA ASN A 137 3.88 20.51 3.40
C ASN A 137 3.95 18.99 3.28
N PHE A 138 3.06 18.38 2.49
CA PHE A 138 3.16 16.97 2.13
C PHE A 138 4.29 16.77 1.12
N ILE A 139 5.32 16.02 1.51
CA ILE A 139 6.47 15.66 0.67
C ILE A 139 6.33 14.21 0.24
N GLY A 140 6.39 13.97 -1.06
CA GLY A 140 6.27 12.65 -1.67
C GLY A 140 4.84 12.08 -1.73
N MET A 141 4.69 10.93 -2.39
CA MET A 141 3.40 10.24 -2.55
C MET A 141 2.96 9.59 -1.22
N PRO A 142 1.73 9.83 -0.72
CA PRO A 142 1.19 9.15 0.46
C PRO A 142 1.11 7.62 0.29
N THR A 143 1.48 6.84 1.32
CA THR A 143 1.36 5.38 1.30
C THR A 143 -0.05 4.89 1.01
N PRO A 144 -1.14 5.49 1.58
CA PRO A 144 -2.49 5.11 1.22
C PRO A 144 -2.83 5.36 -0.26
N ALA A 145 -2.29 6.43 -0.86
CA ALA A 145 -2.52 6.71 -2.29
C ALA A 145 -1.90 5.63 -3.19
N ASN A 146 -0.66 5.20 -2.89
CA ASN A 146 -0.05 4.06 -3.57
C ASN A 146 -0.86 2.77 -3.36
N ALA A 147 -1.34 2.53 -2.15
CA ALA A 147 -2.16 1.35 -1.84
C ALA A 147 -3.48 1.33 -2.62
N ILE A 148 -4.15 2.48 -2.76
CA ILE A 148 -5.38 2.62 -3.56
C ILE A 148 -5.10 2.31 -5.04
N LEU A 149 -3.97 2.75 -5.60
CA LEU A 149 -3.57 2.42 -6.96
C LEU A 149 -3.47 0.90 -7.16
N TRP A 150 -2.73 0.21 -6.28
CA TRP A 150 -2.57 -1.24 -6.35
C TRP A 150 -3.88 -1.99 -6.04
N ALA A 151 -4.71 -1.48 -5.13
CA ALA A 151 -6.06 -2.00 -4.89
C ALA A 151 -6.92 -1.92 -6.15
N SER A 152 -6.88 -0.80 -6.88
CA SER A 152 -7.59 -0.62 -8.15
C SER A 152 -7.13 -1.63 -9.20
N PHE A 153 -5.83 -1.87 -9.33
CA PHE A 153 -5.31 -2.90 -10.22
C PHE A 153 -5.77 -4.31 -9.80
N GLY A 154 -5.77 -4.60 -8.50
CA GLY A 154 -6.30 -5.84 -7.97
C GLY A 154 -7.78 -6.04 -8.34
N ILE A 155 -8.61 -5.02 -8.14
CA ILE A 155 -10.04 -5.03 -8.46
C ILE A 155 -10.25 -5.24 -9.96
N ILE A 156 -9.54 -4.50 -10.81
CA ILE A 156 -9.61 -4.67 -12.27
C ILE A 156 -9.21 -6.10 -12.65
N SER A 157 -8.08 -6.60 -12.13
CA SER A 157 -7.61 -7.96 -12.44
C SER A 157 -8.56 -9.06 -11.98
N GLY A 158 -9.31 -8.83 -10.88
CA GLY A 158 -10.20 -9.84 -10.29
C GLY A 158 -11.61 -9.85 -10.84
N PHE A 159 -12.13 -8.68 -11.26
CA PHE A 159 -13.55 -8.52 -11.63
C PHE A 159 -13.77 -8.01 -13.06
N ALA A 160 -12.69 -7.78 -13.85
CA ALA A 160 -12.87 -7.35 -15.24
C ALA A 160 -13.62 -8.40 -16.05
N SER A 161 -14.65 -7.95 -16.77
CA SER A 161 -15.43 -8.78 -17.68
C SER A 161 -14.63 -9.30 -18.88
N HIS A 162 -13.50 -8.66 -19.17
CA HIS A 162 -12.60 -8.98 -20.27
C HIS A 162 -11.21 -9.37 -19.73
N PRO A 163 -10.95 -10.67 -19.50
CA PRO A 163 -9.67 -11.14 -18.98
C PRO A 163 -8.48 -10.80 -19.89
N GLU A 164 -8.71 -10.65 -21.18
CA GLU A 164 -7.71 -10.27 -22.18
C GLU A 164 -7.10 -8.89 -21.89
N ILE A 165 -7.92 -7.92 -21.45
CA ILE A 165 -7.45 -6.58 -21.08
C ILE A 165 -6.56 -6.66 -19.84
N SER A 166 -6.92 -7.46 -18.87
CA SER A 166 -6.11 -7.64 -17.66
C SER A 166 -4.76 -8.30 -17.98
N LEU A 167 -4.73 -9.28 -18.87
CA LEU A 167 -3.51 -9.92 -19.34
C LEU A 167 -2.59 -8.95 -20.09
N LEU A 168 -3.15 -8.07 -20.91
CA LEU A 168 -2.39 -7.07 -21.66
C LEU A 168 -1.82 -5.98 -20.73
N LEU A 169 -2.64 -5.46 -19.81
CA LEU A 169 -2.24 -4.37 -18.91
C LEU A 169 -1.23 -4.83 -17.85
N PHE A 170 -1.40 -6.05 -17.34
CA PHE A 170 -0.61 -6.56 -16.21
C PHE A 170 0.54 -7.49 -16.65
N THR A 171 1.17 -7.18 -17.77
CA THR A 171 2.44 -7.84 -18.15
C THR A 171 3.57 -7.37 -17.24
N PRO A 172 4.61 -8.20 -17.00
CA PRO A 172 5.78 -7.79 -16.23
C PRO A 172 6.44 -6.50 -16.74
N ALA A 173 6.42 -6.29 -18.06
CA ALA A 173 6.95 -5.10 -18.70
C ALA A 173 6.20 -3.81 -18.30
N ASN A 174 4.90 -3.90 -18.03
CA ASN A 174 4.08 -2.76 -17.63
C ASN A 174 4.08 -2.58 -16.09
N ILE A 175 4.06 -3.68 -15.33
CA ILE A 175 4.03 -3.65 -13.87
C ILE A 175 5.35 -3.14 -13.29
N LEU A 176 6.50 -3.58 -13.80
CA LEU A 176 7.81 -3.22 -13.27
C LEU A 176 8.07 -1.70 -13.24
N PRO A 177 7.82 -0.94 -14.33
CA PRO A 177 7.95 0.52 -14.28
C PRO A 177 7.04 1.16 -13.25
N VAL A 178 5.80 0.69 -13.09
CA VAL A 178 4.87 1.22 -12.09
C VAL A 178 5.39 0.99 -10.68
N ILE A 179 5.90 -0.21 -10.37
CA ILE A 179 6.53 -0.52 -9.07
C ILE A 179 7.67 0.47 -8.79
N ILE A 180 8.59 0.63 -9.75
CA ILE A 180 9.75 1.50 -9.57
C ILE A 180 9.34 2.95 -9.39
N ILE A 181 8.48 3.46 -10.27
CA ILE A 181 8.04 4.86 -10.23
C ILE A 181 7.31 5.16 -8.93
N THR A 182 6.32 4.35 -8.54
CA THR A 182 5.53 4.59 -7.33
C THR A 182 6.37 4.45 -6.06
N SER A 183 7.30 3.48 -6.02
CA SER A 183 8.24 3.32 -4.90
C SER A 183 9.15 4.54 -4.76
N LEU A 184 9.73 5.04 -5.85
CA LEU A 184 10.58 6.24 -5.83
C LEU A 184 9.78 7.50 -5.47
N LEU A 185 8.54 7.65 -5.96
CA LEU A 185 7.67 8.77 -5.63
C LEU A 185 7.32 8.83 -4.14
N MET A 186 7.19 7.70 -3.46
CA MET A 186 6.93 7.67 -2.01
C MET A 186 8.06 8.29 -1.18
N VAL A 187 9.31 8.21 -1.64
CA VAL A 187 10.50 8.68 -0.90
C VAL A 187 11.08 9.97 -1.50
N SER A 188 10.56 10.39 -2.66
CA SER A 188 11.00 11.61 -3.33
C SER A 188 10.68 12.86 -2.49
N GLU A 189 11.55 13.87 -2.55
CA GLU A 189 11.33 15.17 -1.92
C GLU A 189 10.47 16.11 -2.80
N LEU A 190 9.73 15.56 -3.77
CA LEU A 190 8.85 16.33 -4.63
C LEU A 190 7.68 16.89 -3.80
N SER A 191 7.68 18.20 -3.58
CA SER A 191 6.54 18.91 -3.02
C SER A 191 5.47 19.05 -4.09
N LEU A 192 4.36 18.34 -3.95
CA LEU A 192 3.21 18.45 -4.87
C LEU A 192 2.57 19.84 -4.87
N ILE A 193 2.90 20.67 -3.88
CA ILE A 193 2.33 22.02 -3.72
C ILE A 193 3.07 23.03 -4.59
N HIS A 194 4.34 22.85 -4.89
CA HIS A 194 5.08 23.78 -5.77
C HIS A 194 4.62 23.78 -7.23
N ILE A 195 3.84 22.81 -7.66
CA ILE A 195 3.29 22.74 -9.03
C ILE A 195 2.08 23.68 -9.20
N SER A 196 1.45 24.13 -8.12
CA SER A 196 0.22 24.93 -8.16
C SER A 196 0.36 26.39 -7.72
N GLU A 197 1.53 26.84 -7.27
CA GLU A 197 1.76 28.27 -7.04
C GLU A 197 2.17 28.94 -8.36
N PRO A 198 1.33 29.80 -8.95
CA PRO A 198 1.78 30.67 -10.01
C PRO A 198 2.85 31.60 -9.42
N THR A 199 4.04 31.61 -10.02
CA THR A 199 5.10 32.59 -9.74
C THR A 199 4.46 33.96 -9.70
N ARG A 200 4.28 34.56 -8.51
CA ARG A 200 3.93 35.98 -8.41
C ARG A 200 5.12 36.77 -8.94
N PRO A 201 4.98 37.55 -10.02
CA PRO A 201 6.03 38.48 -10.40
C PRO A 201 6.10 39.54 -9.28
N TYR A 202 7.28 39.86 -8.86
CA TYR A 202 7.58 40.97 -7.95
C TYR A 202 7.15 42.29 -8.58
#